data_d0e0a779124ee02fe136d2012839e6a3
#
_entry.id   d0e0a779124ee02fe136d2012839e6a3
#
_cell.length_a   1.000
_cell.length_b   1.000
_cell.length_c   1.000
_cell.angle_alpha   90.00
_cell.angle_beta   90.00
_cell.angle_gamma   90.00
#
_symmetry.space_group_name_H-M   'P 1'
#
loop_
_entity.id
_entity.type
_entity.pdbx_description
1 polymer ?
#
loop_
_entity_poly.entity_id
_entity_poly.type
_entity_poly.pdbx_seq_one_letter_code
_entity_poly.pdbx_strand_id
1 'polypeptide(L)'
;MVSVQPATTRENADFVRFVTQKFDEMKELFVKKNEQYGTGDPLANFRTAALMHSGEASCEAMYEEAKAFMRKHIAHIENNGIGGAKVAESLGDVMVYCNIMMYMVNEWGKSREE
;
A
#
# COMPACT_ATOMS: atom_id res chain seq x y z
N MET A 1 30.21 -17.31 8.85
CA MET A 1 28.86 -16.95 9.30
C MET A 1 28.93 -15.70 10.17
N VAL A 2 28.18 -14.68 9.81
CA VAL A 2 28.15 -13.44 10.57
C VAL A 2 27.20 -13.64 11.75
N SER A 3 27.68 -13.41 12.96
CA SER A 3 26.82 -13.50 14.12
C SER A 3 25.99 -12.21 14.23
N VAL A 4 24.69 -12.38 14.33
CA VAL A 4 23.77 -11.27 14.51
C VAL A 4 23.63 -11.00 16.01
N GLN A 5 24.04 -9.82 16.42
CA GLN A 5 23.88 -9.43 17.82
C GLN A 5 22.46 -8.90 18.05
N PRO A 6 21.89 -9.20 19.22
CA PRO A 6 20.57 -8.64 19.53
C PRO A 6 20.64 -7.12 19.64
N ALA A 7 19.57 -6.46 19.20
CA ALA A 7 19.47 -5.01 19.30
C ALA A 7 19.51 -4.56 20.75
N THR A 8 20.16 -3.43 21.02
CA THR A 8 20.13 -2.82 22.34
C THR A 8 18.73 -2.27 22.63
N THR A 9 18.42 -2.00 23.89
CA THR A 9 17.15 -1.39 24.28
C THR A 9 16.93 -0.07 23.54
N ARG A 10 18.00 0.74 23.41
CA ARG A 10 17.94 2.01 22.69
C ARG A 10 17.64 1.85 21.22
N GLU A 11 18.34 0.91 20.55
CA GLU A 11 18.12 0.61 19.13
C GLU A 11 16.70 0.13 18.87
N ASN A 12 16.18 -0.71 19.76
CA ASN A 12 14.81 -1.20 19.65
C ASN A 12 13.80 -0.05 19.82
N ALA A 13 14.02 0.85 20.79
CA ALA A 13 13.15 2.00 20.98
C ALA A 13 13.17 2.94 19.78
N ASP A 14 14.35 3.17 19.21
CA ASP A 14 14.49 4.02 18.01
C ASP A 14 13.77 3.40 16.80
N PHE A 15 13.91 2.09 16.64
CA PHE A 15 13.23 1.35 15.59
C PHE A 15 11.71 1.47 15.72
N VAL A 16 11.17 1.20 16.89
CA VAL A 16 9.72 1.27 17.15
C VAL A 16 9.21 2.68 16.89
N ARG A 17 9.94 3.70 17.36
CA ARG A 17 9.55 5.10 17.16
C ARG A 17 9.51 5.45 15.66
N PHE A 18 10.53 5.05 14.92
CA PHE A 18 10.59 5.32 13.47
C PHE A 18 9.40 4.68 12.75
N VAL A 19 9.16 3.39 13.00
CA VAL A 19 8.10 2.66 12.31
C VAL A 19 6.72 3.22 12.65
N THR A 20 6.45 3.49 13.93
CA THR A 20 5.14 4.02 14.34
C THR A 20 4.93 5.43 13.80
N GLN A 21 5.97 6.24 13.75
CA GLN A 21 5.91 7.57 13.16
C GLN A 21 5.58 7.49 11.65
N LYS A 22 6.17 6.52 10.94
CA LYS A 22 5.87 6.32 9.52
C LYS A 22 4.41 5.92 9.29
N PHE A 23 3.87 5.08 10.15
CA PHE A 23 2.44 4.74 10.06
C PHE A 23 1.56 5.98 10.26
N ASP A 24 1.90 6.84 11.22
CA ASP A 24 1.16 8.08 11.46
C ASP A 24 1.24 9.02 10.25
N GLU A 25 2.44 9.22 9.69
CA GLU A 25 2.64 10.04 8.50
C GLU A 25 1.85 9.51 7.30
N MET A 26 1.87 8.20 7.09
CA MET A 26 1.14 7.58 5.98
C MET A 26 -0.37 7.70 6.16
N LYS A 27 -0.84 7.57 7.40
CA LYS A 27 -2.26 7.77 7.72
C LYS A 27 -2.69 9.20 7.36
N GLU A 28 -1.93 10.20 7.79
CA GLU A 28 -2.24 11.60 7.49
C GLU A 28 -2.23 11.88 5.99
N LEU A 29 -1.24 11.37 5.28
CA LEU A 29 -1.13 11.52 3.84
C LEU A 29 -2.31 10.89 3.11
N PHE A 30 -2.69 9.69 3.52
CA PHE A 30 -3.82 8.98 2.93
C PHE A 30 -5.13 9.75 3.14
N VAL A 31 -5.39 10.21 4.36
CA VAL A 31 -6.60 10.96 4.69
C VAL A 31 -6.66 12.24 3.87
N LYS A 32 -5.55 12.96 3.78
CA LYS A 32 -5.47 14.21 3.01
C LYS A 32 -5.74 13.98 1.52
N LYS A 33 -5.11 12.97 0.92
CA LYS A 33 -5.32 12.64 -0.49
C LYS A 33 -6.76 12.20 -0.75
N ASN A 34 -7.32 11.41 0.14
CA ASN A 34 -8.70 10.95 0.00
C ASN A 34 -9.68 12.13 0.03
N GLU A 35 -9.45 13.12 0.88
CA GLU A 35 -10.26 14.35 0.92
C GLU A 35 -10.15 15.14 -0.38
N GLN A 36 -8.93 15.25 -0.94
CA GLN A 36 -8.69 15.99 -2.19
C GLN A 36 -9.39 15.35 -3.38
N TYR A 37 -9.44 14.04 -3.43
CA TYR A 37 -10.07 13.30 -4.52
C TYR A 37 -11.51 12.89 -4.19
N GLY A 38 -12.07 13.40 -3.09
CA GLY A 38 -13.32 12.99 -2.49
C GLY A 38 -14.53 13.03 -3.42
N THR A 39 -14.74 11.97 -4.15
CA THR A 39 -15.86 11.80 -5.08
C THR A 39 -16.94 10.89 -4.51
N GLY A 40 -16.79 10.39 -3.31
CA GLY A 40 -17.72 9.47 -2.71
C GLY A 40 -17.43 8.00 -3.00
N ASP A 41 -16.69 7.68 -4.07
CA ASP A 41 -16.25 6.31 -4.35
C ASP A 41 -14.74 6.22 -4.16
N PRO A 42 -14.27 5.67 -3.02
CA PRO A 42 -12.84 5.59 -2.75
C PRO A 42 -12.08 4.65 -3.69
N LEU A 43 -12.79 3.77 -4.40
CA LEU A 43 -12.20 2.79 -5.30
C LEU A 43 -12.43 3.16 -6.77
N ALA A 44 -12.81 4.40 -7.06
CA ALA A 44 -13.19 4.83 -8.41
C ALA A 44 -12.14 4.50 -9.47
N ASN A 45 -10.86 4.75 -9.19
CA ASN A 45 -9.78 4.48 -10.15
C ASN A 45 -9.65 2.98 -10.46
N PHE A 46 -9.77 2.14 -9.44
CA PHE A 46 -9.69 0.70 -9.63
C PHE A 46 -10.91 0.15 -10.35
N ARG A 47 -12.08 0.73 -10.07
CA ARG A 47 -13.33 0.36 -10.74
C ARG A 47 -13.26 0.69 -12.22
N THR A 48 -12.82 1.88 -12.56
CA THR A 48 -12.66 2.32 -13.96
C THR A 48 -11.64 1.44 -14.68
N ALA A 49 -10.47 1.21 -14.06
CA ALA A 49 -9.43 0.37 -14.64
C ALA A 49 -9.92 -1.08 -14.86
N ALA A 50 -10.67 -1.63 -13.92
CA ALA A 50 -11.23 -2.97 -14.04
C ALA A 50 -12.22 -3.05 -15.18
N LEU A 51 -13.10 -2.06 -15.31
CA LEU A 51 -14.06 -2.00 -16.42
C LEU A 51 -13.36 -1.94 -17.78
N MET A 52 -12.31 -1.12 -17.87
CA MET A 52 -11.57 -0.96 -19.13
C MET A 52 -10.77 -2.21 -19.48
N HIS A 53 -10.23 -2.91 -18.52
CA HIS A 53 -9.33 -4.04 -18.72
C HIS A 53 -10.07 -5.37 -18.89
N SER A 54 -11.07 -5.63 -18.04
CA SER A 54 -11.75 -6.93 -18.03
C SER A 54 -13.26 -6.86 -18.33
N GLY A 55 -13.80 -5.65 -18.47
CA GLY A 55 -15.22 -5.49 -18.78
C GLY A 55 -16.14 -5.57 -17.56
N GLU A 56 -15.60 -5.79 -16.35
CA GLU A 56 -16.39 -5.84 -15.13
C GLU A 56 -15.62 -5.22 -13.96
N ALA A 57 -16.35 -4.71 -12.98
CA ALA A 57 -15.77 -4.07 -11.81
C ALA A 57 -16.08 -4.88 -10.55
N SER A 58 -15.87 -6.19 -10.62
CA SER A 58 -15.97 -7.05 -9.46
C SER A 58 -14.87 -6.74 -8.45
N CYS A 59 -15.05 -7.19 -7.21
CA CYS A 59 -14.02 -7.03 -6.18
C CYS A 59 -12.71 -7.69 -6.61
N GLU A 60 -12.80 -8.89 -7.21
CA GLU A 60 -11.63 -9.62 -7.72
C GLU A 60 -10.92 -8.85 -8.82
N ALA A 61 -11.67 -8.26 -9.75
CA ALA A 61 -11.09 -7.49 -10.86
C ALA A 61 -10.40 -6.22 -10.35
N MET A 62 -11.02 -5.51 -9.42
CA MET A 62 -10.41 -4.33 -8.80
C MET A 62 -9.13 -4.68 -8.02
N TYR A 63 -9.14 -5.80 -7.32
CA TYR A 63 -7.98 -6.30 -6.59
C TYR A 63 -6.80 -6.56 -7.55
N GLU A 64 -7.07 -7.17 -8.70
CA GLU A 64 -6.03 -7.40 -9.72
C GLU A 64 -5.48 -6.08 -10.26
N GLU A 65 -6.33 -5.06 -10.43
CA GLU A 65 -5.86 -3.73 -10.86
C GLU A 65 -4.98 -3.07 -9.80
N ALA A 66 -5.35 -3.21 -8.52
CA ALA A 66 -4.52 -2.67 -7.43
C ALA A 66 -3.15 -3.33 -7.40
N LYS A 67 -3.08 -4.65 -7.62
CA LYS A 67 -1.81 -5.37 -7.73
C LYS A 67 -0.97 -4.83 -8.87
N ALA A 68 -1.59 -4.57 -10.02
CA ALA A 68 -0.88 -4.04 -11.18
C ALA A 68 -0.27 -2.66 -10.90
N PHE A 69 -1.02 -1.77 -10.26
CA PHE A 69 -0.51 -0.46 -9.85
C PHE A 69 0.65 -0.60 -8.86
N MET A 70 0.52 -1.51 -7.90
CA MET A 70 1.55 -1.74 -6.89
C MET A 70 2.84 -2.27 -7.52
N ARG A 71 2.75 -3.10 -8.56
CA ARG A 71 3.92 -3.68 -9.25
C ARG A 71 4.88 -2.62 -9.80
N LYS A 72 4.37 -1.48 -10.25
CA LYS A 72 5.20 -0.38 -10.75
C LYS A 72 6.16 0.12 -9.66
N HIS A 73 5.64 0.26 -8.45
CA HIS A 73 6.43 0.71 -7.31
C HIS A 73 7.42 -0.36 -6.86
N ILE A 74 7.00 -1.62 -6.88
CA ILE A 74 7.90 -2.74 -6.57
C ILE A 74 9.05 -2.81 -7.58
N ALA A 75 8.74 -2.65 -8.87
CA ALA A 75 9.77 -2.64 -9.91
C ALA A 75 10.79 -1.51 -9.69
N HIS A 76 10.31 -0.32 -9.29
CA HIS A 76 11.21 0.79 -8.98
C HIS A 76 12.14 0.46 -7.81
N ILE A 77 11.60 -0.16 -6.77
CA ILE A 77 12.38 -0.60 -5.60
C ILE A 77 13.45 -1.61 -6.03
N GLU A 78 13.07 -2.62 -6.83
CA GLU A 78 13.97 -3.67 -7.30
C GLU A 78 15.10 -3.11 -8.17
N ASN A 79 14.80 -2.12 -9.00
CA ASN A 79 15.76 -1.57 -9.94
C ASN A 79 16.70 -0.55 -9.33
N ASN A 80 16.45 -0.04 -8.13
CA ASN A 80 17.19 1.09 -7.60
C ASN A 80 17.96 0.85 -6.30
N GLY A 81 17.72 -0.14 -5.54
CA GLY A 81 18.46 -0.42 -4.30
C GLY A 81 18.28 0.64 -3.20
N ILE A 82 18.96 0.43 -2.08
CA ILE A 82 18.76 1.18 -0.83
C ILE A 82 19.06 2.69 -0.95
N GLY A 83 20.00 3.06 -1.83
CA GLY A 83 20.37 4.46 -2.03
C GLY A 83 19.70 5.12 -3.21
N GLY A 84 18.77 4.45 -3.86
CA GLY A 84 18.14 4.95 -5.08
C GLY A 84 17.18 6.09 -4.84
N ALA A 85 17.06 6.97 -5.85
CA ALA A 85 16.15 8.11 -5.78
C ALA A 85 14.70 7.61 -5.63
N LYS A 86 13.95 8.22 -4.73
CA LYS A 86 12.53 7.96 -4.52
C LYS A 86 12.18 6.53 -4.07
N VAL A 87 13.16 5.74 -3.64
CA VAL A 87 12.89 4.38 -3.13
C VAL A 87 12.02 4.44 -1.87
N ALA A 88 12.31 5.37 -0.95
CA ALA A 88 11.51 5.54 0.26
C ALA A 88 10.05 5.89 -0.08
N GLU A 89 9.85 6.75 -1.09
CA GLU A 89 8.52 7.12 -1.56
C GLU A 89 7.77 5.90 -2.14
N SER A 90 8.45 5.10 -2.95
CA SER A 90 7.87 3.87 -3.51
C SER A 90 7.50 2.84 -2.44
N LEU A 91 8.32 2.73 -1.38
CA LEU A 91 8.00 1.88 -0.24
C LEU A 91 6.71 2.35 0.46
N GLY A 92 6.57 3.67 0.61
CA GLY A 92 5.33 4.25 1.16
C GLY A 92 4.12 3.97 0.29
N ASP A 93 4.27 4.07 -1.03
CA ASP A 93 3.18 3.78 -1.97
C ASP A 93 2.76 2.31 -1.88
N VAL A 94 3.71 1.39 -1.75
CA VAL A 94 3.40 -0.04 -1.56
C VAL A 94 2.60 -0.25 -0.28
N MET A 95 2.94 0.44 0.81
CA MET A 95 2.16 0.38 2.06
C MET A 95 0.71 0.79 1.84
N VAL A 96 0.49 1.87 1.09
CA VAL A 96 -0.85 2.37 0.80
C VAL A 96 -1.64 1.36 -0.03
N TYR A 97 -1.04 0.82 -1.09
CA TYR A 97 -1.71 -0.21 -1.91
C TYR A 97 -2.04 -1.46 -1.11
N CYS A 98 -1.14 -1.89 -0.23
CA CYS A 98 -1.41 -3.02 0.65
C CYS A 98 -2.65 -2.78 1.52
N ASN A 99 -2.79 -1.58 2.07
CA ASN A 99 -3.96 -1.24 2.89
C ASN A 99 -5.25 -1.21 2.06
N ILE A 100 -5.19 -0.66 0.86
CA ILE A 100 -6.35 -0.64 -0.05
C ILE A 100 -6.76 -2.08 -0.38
N MET A 101 -5.80 -2.94 -0.68
CA MET A 101 -6.05 -4.34 -0.98
C MET A 101 -6.62 -5.10 0.21
N MET A 102 -6.17 -4.77 1.42
CA MET A 102 -6.75 -5.33 2.66
C MET A 102 -8.22 -4.97 2.79
N TYR A 103 -8.59 -3.74 2.43
CA TYR A 103 -9.99 -3.33 2.40
C TYR A 103 -10.78 -4.17 1.38
N MET A 104 -10.23 -4.38 0.19
CA MET A 104 -10.89 -5.21 -0.84
C MET A 104 -11.09 -6.64 -0.38
N VAL A 105 -10.08 -7.22 0.27
CA VAL A 105 -10.17 -8.57 0.86
C VAL A 105 -11.30 -8.62 1.90
N ASN A 106 -11.38 -7.60 2.74
CA ASN A 106 -12.41 -7.50 3.76
C ASN A 106 -13.82 -7.44 3.14
N GLU A 107 -14.01 -6.63 2.11
CA GLU A 107 -15.29 -6.51 1.42
C GLU A 107 -15.66 -7.80 0.68
N TRP A 108 -14.67 -8.43 0.06
CA TRP A 108 -14.87 -9.72 -0.59
C TRP A 108 -15.34 -10.80 0.40
N GLY A 109 -14.71 -10.84 1.58
CA GLY A 109 -15.10 -11.77 2.64
C GLY A 109 -16.53 -11.55 3.11
N LYS A 110 -16.94 -10.30 3.28
CA LYS A 110 -18.32 -9.97 3.69
C LYS A 110 -19.34 -10.45 2.66
N SER A 111 -19.06 -10.28 1.36
CA SER A 111 -19.99 -10.71 0.32
C SER A 111 -20.13 -12.23 0.25
N ARG A 112 -19.15 -12.97 0.74
CA ARG A 112 -19.19 -14.43 0.78
C ARG A 112 -19.96 -14.99 1.97
N GLU A 113 -20.14 -14.19 3.02
CA GLU A 113 -20.89 -14.60 4.22
C GLU A 113 -22.41 -14.55 4.02
N GLU A 114 -22.88 -13.88 2.99
CA GLU A 114 -24.31 -13.74 2.68
C GLU A 114 -24.91 -14.98 2.01
#